data_7077854a73e7ca5e785c741f671c9e2b
#
_entry.id   7077854a73e7ca5e785c741f671c9e2b
#
_cell.length_a   1.000
_cell.length_b   1.000
_cell.length_c   1.000
_cell.angle_alpha   90.00
_cell.angle_beta   90.00
_cell.angle_gamma   90.00
#
_symmetry.space_group_name_H-M   'P 1'
#
loop_
_entity.id
_entity.type
_entity.pdbx_description
1 polymer ?
#
loop_
_entity_poly.entity_id
_entity_poly.type
_entity_poly.pdbx_seq_one_letter_code
_entity_poly.pdbx_strand_id
1 'polypeptide(L)'
;MTIRIVVDEREKNSQIPNLLKIMGVFVDYEQLKVGDYIVSSETAIERKTIHDLINSIYDGRLFIQCSDLINHYSKPFIIIEGNITDLDNREKMDFDSKLIVDKIRIAYDTLIKIALDFRIPILYTPSIYYTAELLIHLASNPLKNKDDGPLLKKIKKSNPFYIQQLYVLTSLPGIGPKFATR
;
A
#
# COMPACT_ATOMS: atom_id res chain seq x y z
N MET A 1 3.15 6.16 -23.96
CA MET A 1 1.87 6.46 -23.29
C MET A 1 2.20 7.37 -22.14
N THR A 2 1.62 8.57 -22.03
CA THR A 2 1.93 9.52 -20.98
C THR A 2 1.15 9.11 -19.72
N ILE A 3 1.86 8.86 -18.63
CA ILE A 3 1.23 8.54 -17.34
C ILE A 3 0.65 9.83 -16.76
N ARG A 4 -0.59 9.76 -16.28
CA ARG A 4 -1.30 10.86 -15.64
C ARG A 4 -1.74 10.42 -14.25
N ILE A 5 -1.49 11.27 -13.24
CA ILE A 5 -1.91 11.06 -11.86
C ILE A 5 -2.60 12.32 -11.37
N VAL A 6 -3.80 12.17 -10.81
CA VAL A 6 -4.51 13.26 -10.13
C VAL A 6 -4.11 13.26 -8.67
N VAL A 7 -3.78 14.43 -8.15
CA VAL A 7 -3.24 14.64 -6.81
C VAL A 7 -4.15 15.60 -6.05
N ASP A 8 -4.49 15.27 -4.82
CA ASP A 8 -5.25 16.17 -3.96
C ASP A 8 -4.49 17.47 -3.71
N GLU A 9 -5.21 18.59 -3.70
CA GLU A 9 -4.61 19.90 -3.48
C GLU A 9 -3.87 20.00 -2.15
N ARG A 10 -4.28 19.26 -1.12
CA ARG A 10 -3.63 19.21 0.20
C ARG A 10 -2.24 18.57 0.15
N GLU A 11 -1.99 17.72 -0.86
CA GLU A 11 -0.70 17.08 -1.10
C GLU A 11 0.32 17.97 -1.87
N LYS A 12 -0.07 19.19 -2.28
CA LYS A 12 0.84 20.13 -2.98
C LYS A 12 2.14 20.41 -2.22
N ASN A 13 2.06 20.41 -0.89
CA ASN A 13 3.20 20.68 -0.02
C ASN A 13 4.06 19.43 0.24
N SER A 14 3.58 18.24 -0.09
CA SER A 14 4.42 17.05 -0.12
C SER A 14 5.37 17.14 -1.30
N GLN A 15 6.57 16.61 -1.18
CA GLN A 15 7.54 16.64 -2.30
C GLN A 15 7.20 15.62 -3.39
N ILE A 16 6.23 14.73 -3.18
CA ILE A 16 5.87 13.65 -4.10
C ILE A 16 5.40 14.17 -5.45
N PRO A 17 4.49 15.18 -5.56
CA PRO A 17 4.06 15.68 -6.86
C PRO A 17 5.21 16.25 -7.70
N ASN A 18 6.21 16.87 -7.05
CA ASN A 18 7.39 17.36 -7.74
C ASN A 18 8.27 16.21 -8.25
N LEU A 19 8.45 15.15 -7.46
CA LEU A 19 9.17 13.94 -7.89
C LEU A 19 8.46 13.28 -9.07
N LEU A 20 7.14 13.15 -9.03
CA LEU A 20 6.34 12.60 -10.14
C LEU A 20 6.57 13.38 -11.44
N LYS A 21 6.59 14.72 -11.38
CA LYS A 21 6.88 15.58 -12.55
C LYS A 21 8.30 15.38 -13.08
N ILE A 22 9.31 15.30 -12.20
CA ILE A 22 10.70 15.03 -12.55
C ILE A 22 10.83 13.66 -13.24
N MET A 23 10.03 12.67 -12.81
CA MET A 23 9.97 11.32 -13.38
C MET A 23 9.12 11.24 -14.67
N GLY A 24 8.65 12.38 -15.22
CA GLY A 24 7.92 12.44 -16.49
C GLY A 24 6.44 12.13 -16.40
N VAL A 25 5.85 12.18 -15.21
CA VAL A 25 4.41 12.01 -15.00
C VAL A 25 3.69 13.33 -15.17
N PHE A 26 2.55 13.30 -15.85
CA PHE A 26 1.64 14.43 -15.90
C PHE A 26 0.81 14.48 -14.61
N VAL A 27 0.96 15.54 -13.83
CA VAL A 27 0.32 15.71 -12.52
C VAL A 27 -0.75 16.78 -12.63
N ASP A 28 -2.00 16.39 -12.37
CA ASP A 28 -3.12 17.28 -12.20
C ASP A 28 -3.43 17.47 -10.72
N TYR A 29 -3.83 18.68 -10.34
CA TYR A 29 -4.26 18.96 -8.99
C TYR A 29 -5.78 19.18 -8.96
N GLU A 30 -6.43 18.45 -8.07
CA GLU A 30 -7.87 18.60 -7.84
C GLU A 30 -8.15 18.57 -6.34
N GLN A 31 -9.23 19.20 -5.91
CA GLN A 31 -9.73 19.02 -4.55
C GLN A 31 -10.50 17.70 -4.47
N LEU A 32 -9.81 16.64 -4.11
CA LEU A 32 -10.40 15.32 -4.03
C LEU A 32 -11.32 15.19 -2.83
N LYS A 33 -12.46 14.55 -3.03
CA LYS A 33 -13.36 14.19 -1.91
C LYS A 33 -12.81 13.05 -1.09
N VAL A 34 -12.10 12.13 -1.74
CA VAL A 34 -11.60 10.88 -1.14
C VAL A 34 -10.26 10.51 -1.74
N GLY A 35 -9.30 10.16 -0.87
CA GLY A 35 -7.95 9.78 -1.25
C GLY A 35 -7.03 10.96 -1.53
N ASP A 36 -5.74 10.70 -1.63
CA ASP A 36 -4.71 11.69 -1.89
C ASP A 36 -4.21 11.64 -3.34
N TYR A 37 -4.25 10.45 -3.97
CA TYR A 37 -3.80 10.22 -5.34
C TYR A 37 -4.80 9.35 -6.09
N ILE A 38 -5.15 9.72 -7.34
CA ILE A 38 -5.94 8.89 -8.25
C ILE A 38 -5.05 8.50 -9.42
N VAL A 39 -4.83 7.20 -9.62
CA VAL A 39 -3.99 6.64 -10.68
C VAL A 39 -4.79 6.02 -11.80
N SER A 40 -6.08 5.72 -11.57
CA SER A 40 -7.04 5.29 -12.58
C SER A 40 -8.47 5.58 -12.11
N SER A 41 -9.46 5.39 -13.00
CA SER A 41 -10.89 5.53 -12.64
C SER A 41 -11.34 4.58 -11.51
N GLU A 42 -10.62 3.50 -11.28
CA GLU A 42 -10.95 2.49 -10.27
C GLU A 42 -10.03 2.52 -9.04
N THR A 43 -8.89 3.24 -9.12
CA THR A 43 -7.82 3.12 -8.13
C THR A 43 -7.47 4.48 -7.54
N ALA A 44 -7.76 4.62 -6.26
CA ALA A 44 -7.31 5.74 -5.44
C ALA A 44 -6.41 5.26 -4.30
N ILE A 45 -5.54 6.13 -3.88
CA ILE A 45 -4.55 5.88 -2.83
C ILE A 45 -4.71 6.92 -1.72
N GLU A 46 -4.79 6.45 -0.51
CA GLU A 46 -4.59 7.24 0.72
C GLU A 46 -3.14 7.03 1.18
N ARG A 47 -2.38 8.10 1.31
CA ARG A 47 -1.02 8.07 1.84
C ARG A 47 -0.99 8.51 3.28
N LYS A 48 -0.25 7.78 4.09
CA LYS A 48 -0.01 8.15 5.48
C LYS A 48 1.46 8.01 5.81
N THR A 49 2.06 9.05 6.37
CA THR A 49 3.33 8.85 7.07
C THR A 49 3.10 8.01 8.32
N ILE A 50 4.14 7.34 8.81
CA ILE A 50 4.01 6.52 10.03
C ILE A 50 3.52 7.35 11.23
N HIS A 51 3.90 8.63 11.32
CA HIS A 51 3.43 9.53 12.36
C HIS A 51 1.96 9.91 12.19
N ASP A 52 1.53 10.22 10.96
CA ASP A 52 0.14 10.55 10.67
C ASP A 52 -0.79 9.35 10.83
N LEU A 53 -0.27 8.14 10.59
CA LEU A 53 -1.00 6.89 10.86
C LEU A 53 -1.43 6.84 12.32
N ILE A 54 -0.47 6.99 13.26
CA ILE A 54 -0.76 6.95 14.69
C ILE A 54 -1.79 8.01 15.08
N ASN A 55 -1.60 9.25 14.64
CA ASN A 55 -2.52 10.34 14.94
C ASN A 55 -3.93 10.05 14.39
N SER A 56 -4.04 9.58 13.15
CA SER A 56 -5.33 9.28 12.51
C SER A 56 -6.07 8.10 13.14
N ILE A 57 -5.34 7.17 13.78
CA ILE A 57 -5.92 6.08 14.56
C ILE A 57 -6.59 6.65 15.82
N TYR A 58 -5.88 7.47 16.58
CA TYR A 58 -6.42 8.07 17.80
C TYR A 58 -7.61 8.99 17.55
N ASP A 59 -7.59 9.74 16.43
CA ASP A 59 -8.69 10.62 16.03
C ASP A 59 -9.89 9.87 15.41
N GLY A 60 -9.76 8.57 15.16
CA GLY A 60 -10.77 7.75 14.49
C GLY A 60 -10.94 8.04 12.99
N ARG A 61 -10.19 9.02 12.44
CA ARG A 61 -10.32 9.46 11.04
C ARG A 61 -9.96 8.37 10.03
N LEU A 62 -9.01 7.51 10.37
CA LEU A 62 -8.50 6.47 9.47
C LEU A 62 -9.62 5.53 9.01
N PHE A 63 -10.52 5.11 9.90
CA PHE A 63 -11.62 4.22 9.55
C PHE A 63 -12.68 4.90 8.67
N ILE A 64 -12.92 6.20 8.87
CA ILE A 64 -13.81 6.99 8.02
C ILE A 64 -13.21 7.07 6.61
N GLN A 65 -11.93 7.40 6.48
CA GLN A 65 -11.22 7.43 5.20
C GLN A 65 -11.24 6.07 4.50
N CYS A 66 -11.05 4.96 5.22
CA CYS A 66 -11.17 3.62 4.66
C CYS A 66 -12.58 3.33 4.12
N SER A 67 -13.63 3.72 4.89
CA SER A 67 -15.00 3.57 4.45
C SER A 67 -15.29 4.38 3.18
N ASP A 68 -14.82 5.61 3.14
CA ASP A 68 -15.01 6.47 1.97
C ASP A 68 -14.28 5.92 0.75
N LEU A 69 -13.05 5.42 0.91
CA LEU A 69 -12.28 4.80 -0.16
C LEU A 69 -13.01 3.62 -0.81
N ILE A 70 -13.50 2.66 -0.02
CA ILE A 70 -14.19 1.47 -0.56
C ILE A 70 -15.56 1.80 -1.18
N ASN A 71 -16.20 2.89 -0.72
CA ASN A 71 -17.48 3.33 -1.29
C ASN A 71 -17.32 4.04 -2.64
N HIS A 72 -16.15 4.64 -2.91
CA HIS A 72 -15.92 5.42 -4.12
C HIS A 72 -15.06 4.72 -5.16
N TYR A 73 -14.17 3.80 -4.76
CA TYR A 73 -13.23 3.13 -5.65
C TYR A 73 -13.26 1.62 -5.47
N SER A 74 -13.23 0.90 -6.58
CA SER A 74 -13.24 -0.58 -6.57
C SER A 74 -11.88 -1.19 -6.19
N LYS A 75 -10.80 -0.42 -6.33
CA LYS A 75 -9.41 -0.85 -6.07
C LYS A 75 -8.65 0.18 -5.25
N PRO A 76 -9.10 0.50 -4.03
CA PRO A 76 -8.39 1.43 -3.18
C PRO A 76 -7.11 0.82 -2.60
N PHE A 77 -6.13 1.67 -2.27
CA PHE A 77 -4.90 1.31 -1.56
C PHE A 77 -4.61 2.29 -0.43
N ILE A 78 -3.92 1.79 0.59
CA ILE A 78 -3.25 2.63 1.58
C ILE A 78 -1.74 2.46 1.40
N ILE A 79 -1.02 3.57 1.33
CA ILE A 79 0.44 3.60 1.38
C ILE A 79 0.86 4.12 2.74
N ILE A 80 1.63 3.31 3.47
CA ILE A 80 2.30 3.74 4.70
C ILE A 80 3.74 4.08 4.36
N GLU A 81 4.11 5.34 4.58
CA GLU A 81 5.45 5.85 4.28
C GLU A 81 6.28 6.05 5.54
N GLY A 82 7.52 5.59 5.53
CA GLY A 82 8.48 5.65 6.64
C GLY A 82 8.68 4.30 7.31
N ASN A 83 9.50 4.30 8.33
CA ASN A 83 9.80 3.12 9.13
C ASN A 83 9.11 3.17 10.48
N ILE A 84 8.70 2.03 11.00
CA ILE A 84 8.14 1.92 12.35
C ILE A 84 9.16 2.34 13.42
N THR A 85 10.44 2.19 13.10
CA THR A 85 11.55 2.69 13.94
C THR A 85 11.59 4.20 14.04
N ASP A 86 10.94 4.94 13.12
CA ASP A 86 10.85 6.40 13.18
C ASP A 86 9.95 6.86 14.33
N LEU A 87 9.13 5.96 14.88
CA LEU A 87 8.36 6.20 16.10
C LEU A 87 9.23 6.12 17.35
N ASP A 88 10.40 5.49 17.25
CA ASP A 88 11.35 5.28 18.34
C ASP A 88 12.42 6.39 18.33
N ASN A 89 12.00 7.63 18.60
CA ASN A 89 12.94 8.76 18.76
C ASN A 89 13.74 8.61 20.07
N ARG A 90 14.66 7.63 20.14
CA ARG A 90 15.53 7.36 21.27
C ARG A 90 16.52 8.50 21.59
N GLU A 91 16.60 9.51 20.73
CA GLU A 91 17.47 10.68 20.97
C GLU A 91 16.95 11.62 22.07
N LYS A 92 15.71 11.47 22.53
CA LYS A 92 15.18 12.16 23.72
C LYS A 92 15.07 11.17 24.85
N MET A 93 16.04 11.19 25.75
CA MET A 93 16.34 10.27 26.83
C MET A 93 15.27 10.04 27.90
N ASP A 94 13.99 10.33 27.69
CA ASP A 94 12.92 10.21 28.69
C ASP A 94 11.61 9.58 28.17
N PHE A 95 11.66 8.78 27.11
CA PHE A 95 10.45 8.14 26.64
C PHE A 95 10.26 6.75 27.24
N ASP A 96 9.14 6.60 27.95
CA ASP A 96 8.61 5.35 28.46
C ASP A 96 8.52 4.33 27.29
N SER A 97 9.43 3.38 27.24
CA SER A 97 9.51 2.32 26.23
C SER A 97 8.17 1.57 26.09
N LYS A 98 7.37 1.54 27.14
CA LYS A 98 6.03 0.97 27.16
C LYS A 98 5.07 1.74 26.26
N LEU A 99 5.12 3.07 26.26
CA LEU A 99 4.25 3.90 25.42
C LEU A 99 4.50 3.67 23.92
N ILE A 100 5.75 3.48 23.52
CA ILE A 100 6.12 3.19 22.11
C ILE A 100 5.60 1.82 21.71
N VAL A 101 5.79 0.80 22.56
CA VAL A 101 5.29 -0.57 22.31
C VAL A 101 3.77 -0.57 22.16
N ASP A 102 3.05 0.17 23.02
CA ASP A 102 1.60 0.26 22.96
C ASP A 102 1.13 0.96 21.66
N LYS A 103 1.79 2.02 21.23
CA LYS A 103 1.51 2.67 19.94
C LYS A 103 1.72 1.72 18.74
N ILE A 104 2.82 0.96 18.75
CA ILE A 104 3.12 -0.02 17.71
C ILE A 104 2.06 -1.12 17.68
N ARG A 105 1.63 -1.63 18.84
CA ARG A 105 0.57 -2.63 18.93
C ARG A 105 -0.74 -2.11 18.35
N ILE A 106 -1.17 -0.92 18.75
CA ILE A 106 -2.39 -0.28 18.25
C ILE A 106 -2.31 -0.09 16.73
N ALA A 107 -1.15 0.31 16.21
CA ALA A 107 -0.95 0.43 14.77
C ALA A 107 -1.13 -0.92 14.05
N TYR A 108 -0.50 -1.99 14.53
CA TYR A 108 -0.66 -3.31 13.92
C TYR A 108 -2.09 -3.81 14.00
N ASP A 109 -2.75 -3.72 15.15
CA ASP A 109 -4.15 -4.15 15.31
C ASP A 109 -5.07 -3.39 14.33
N THR A 110 -4.83 -2.10 14.16
CA THR A 110 -5.59 -1.26 13.22
C THR A 110 -5.32 -1.65 11.77
N LEU A 111 -4.06 -1.84 11.37
CA LEU A 111 -3.71 -2.23 10.00
C LEU A 111 -4.26 -3.62 9.66
N ILE A 112 -4.21 -4.56 10.59
CA ILE A 112 -4.83 -5.90 10.44
C ILE A 112 -6.34 -5.74 10.21
N LYS A 113 -7.01 -4.92 11.02
CA LYS A 113 -8.44 -4.66 10.87
C LYS A 113 -8.78 -4.03 9.52
N ILE A 114 -7.99 -3.05 9.05
CA ILE A 114 -8.18 -2.46 7.72
C ILE A 114 -8.03 -3.52 6.63
N ALA A 115 -7.01 -4.35 6.71
CA ALA A 115 -6.77 -5.39 5.71
C ALA A 115 -7.88 -6.45 5.68
N LEU A 116 -8.44 -6.83 6.83
CA LEU A 116 -9.43 -7.90 6.94
C LEU A 116 -10.86 -7.40 6.75
N ASP A 117 -11.24 -6.32 7.44
CA ASP A 117 -12.63 -5.84 7.47
C ASP A 117 -12.95 -4.98 6.23
N PHE A 118 -12.06 -4.04 5.89
CA PHE A 118 -12.21 -3.17 4.72
C PHE A 118 -11.65 -3.78 3.44
N ARG A 119 -10.81 -4.83 3.55
CA ARG A 119 -10.14 -5.49 2.41
C ARG A 119 -9.32 -4.52 1.55
N ILE A 120 -8.78 -3.48 2.17
CA ILE A 120 -7.91 -2.52 1.50
C ILE A 120 -6.47 -3.03 1.59
N PRO A 121 -5.80 -3.26 0.44
CA PRO A 121 -4.37 -3.56 0.43
C PRO A 121 -3.55 -2.42 1.05
N ILE A 122 -2.56 -2.79 1.86
CA ILE A 122 -1.65 -1.86 2.51
C ILE A 122 -0.26 -2.11 1.96
N LEU A 123 0.38 -1.06 1.45
CA LEU A 123 1.73 -1.09 0.90
C LEU A 123 2.64 -0.19 1.73
N TYR A 124 3.88 -0.62 1.92
CA TYR A 124 4.88 0.15 2.65
C TYR A 124 5.93 0.72 1.71
N THR A 125 6.29 1.97 1.95
CA THR A 125 7.39 2.63 1.24
C THR A 125 8.33 3.30 2.24
N PRO A 126 9.65 3.17 2.09
CA PRO A 126 10.59 3.72 3.06
C PRO A 126 10.76 5.24 2.94
N SER A 127 10.36 5.86 1.81
CA SER A 127 10.50 7.30 1.60
C SER A 127 9.61 7.81 0.47
N ILE A 128 9.51 9.14 0.36
CA ILE A 128 8.79 9.84 -0.71
C ILE A 128 9.20 9.42 -2.13
N TYR A 129 10.49 9.09 -2.34
CA TYR A 129 11.00 8.61 -3.61
C TYR A 129 10.32 7.28 -4.01
N TYR A 130 10.34 6.30 -3.10
CA TYR A 130 9.69 5.01 -3.33
C TYR A 130 8.18 5.10 -3.39
N THR A 131 7.58 6.07 -2.70
CA THR A 131 6.14 6.37 -2.85
C THR A 131 5.83 6.85 -4.27
N ALA A 132 6.64 7.76 -4.81
CA ALA A 132 6.48 8.24 -6.19
C ALA A 132 6.66 7.10 -7.20
N GLU A 133 7.68 6.25 -7.07
CA GLU A 133 7.89 5.07 -7.92
C GLU A 133 6.70 4.10 -7.86
N LEU A 134 6.16 3.85 -6.66
CA LEU A 134 5.01 2.97 -6.49
C LEU A 134 3.75 3.54 -7.16
N LEU A 135 3.50 4.85 -7.04
CA LEU A 135 2.39 5.53 -7.71
C LEU A 135 2.50 5.41 -9.24
N ILE A 136 3.71 5.60 -9.78
CA ILE A 136 3.98 5.40 -11.21
C ILE A 136 3.72 3.96 -11.63
N HIS A 137 4.19 3.00 -10.82
CA HIS A 137 3.98 1.57 -11.11
C HIS A 137 2.49 1.22 -11.15
N LEU A 138 1.71 1.69 -10.18
CA LEU A 138 0.26 1.48 -10.13
C LEU A 138 -0.47 2.14 -11.30
N ALA A 139 -0.04 3.34 -11.71
CA ALA A 139 -0.62 4.05 -12.85
C ALA A 139 -0.26 3.40 -14.20
N SER A 140 0.94 2.83 -14.31
CA SER A 140 1.43 2.19 -15.54
C SER A 140 0.84 0.80 -15.76
N ASN A 141 0.48 0.12 -14.69
CA ASN A 141 -0.01 -1.25 -14.69
C ASN A 141 -1.43 -1.28 -14.12
N PRO A 142 -2.46 -0.88 -14.90
CA PRO A 142 -3.82 -0.94 -14.42
C PRO A 142 -4.13 -2.36 -13.94
N LEU A 143 -4.55 -2.45 -12.69
CA LEU A 143 -4.83 -3.72 -12.05
C LEU A 143 -5.93 -4.43 -12.84
N LYS A 144 -5.57 -5.54 -13.48
CA LYS A 144 -6.50 -6.37 -14.21
C LYS A 144 -7.61 -6.87 -13.30
N ASN A 145 -8.82 -7.01 -13.80
CA ASN A 145 -9.94 -7.56 -13.06
C ASN A 145 -9.61 -8.98 -12.53
N LYS A 146 -10.29 -9.41 -11.48
CA LYS A 146 -10.08 -10.72 -10.83
C LYS A 146 -10.07 -11.93 -11.76
N ASP A 147 -10.64 -11.80 -12.97
CA ASP A 147 -10.62 -12.86 -14.00
C ASP A 147 -9.26 -13.05 -14.65
N ASP A 148 -8.41 -12.03 -14.59
CA ASP A 148 -7.02 -12.05 -15.05
C ASP A 148 -6.06 -12.20 -13.84
N GLY A 149 -6.37 -13.03 -12.86
CA GLY A 149 -5.50 -13.33 -11.73
C GLY A 149 -4.05 -13.52 -12.20
N PRO A 150 -3.03 -13.34 -11.33
CA PRO A 150 -1.64 -13.57 -11.72
C PRO A 150 -1.64 -14.86 -12.50
N LEU A 151 -1.01 -14.88 -13.67
CA LEU A 151 -0.91 -16.05 -14.54
C LEU A 151 -0.20 -17.22 -13.82
N LEU A 152 -0.77 -17.63 -12.73
CA LEU A 152 -0.70 -19.01 -12.31
C LEU A 152 -1.36 -19.74 -13.47
N LYS A 153 -0.55 -20.23 -14.43
CA LYS A 153 -1.00 -21.17 -15.45
C LYS A 153 -2.03 -22.05 -14.76
N LYS A 154 -3.26 -22.11 -15.27
CA LYS A 154 -4.34 -22.94 -14.75
C LYS A 154 -3.75 -24.30 -14.41
N ILE A 155 -3.28 -24.45 -13.18
CA ILE A 155 -2.88 -25.74 -12.65
C ILE A 155 -4.21 -26.46 -12.60
N LYS A 156 -4.37 -27.45 -13.48
CA LYS A 156 -5.58 -28.29 -13.49
C LYS A 156 -5.84 -28.65 -12.02
N LYS A 157 -7.06 -28.44 -11.55
CA LYS A 157 -7.55 -28.73 -10.19
C LYS A 157 -7.43 -30.23 -9.85
N SER A 158 -6.26 -30.84 -9.94
CA SER A 158 -6.14 -32.29 -9.86
C SER A 158 -5.39 -32.80 -8.64
N ASN A 159 -4.97 -31.99 -7.72
CA ASN A 159 -4.58 -32.49 -6.38
C ASN A 159 -4.17 -31.34 -5.44
N PRO A 160 -4.92 -31.03 -4.38
CA PRO A 160 -4.54 -30.04 -3.37
C PRO A 160 -3.15 -30.34 -2.74
N PHE A 161 -2.83 -31.61 -2.56
CA PHE A 161 -1.53 -32.06 -2.04
C PHE A 161 -0.36 -31.72 -2.97
N TYR A 162 -0.52 -31.89 -4.27
CA TYR A 162 0.51 -31.59 -5.24
C TYR A 162 0.82 -30.08 -5.27
N ILE A 163 -0.18 -29.24 -5.14
CA ILE A 163 -0.02 -27.78 -5.09
C ILE A 163 0.74 -27.38 -3.81
N GLN A 164 0.41 -27.96 -2.67
CA GLN A 164 1.13 -27.70 -1.41
C GLN A 164 2.60 -28.15 -1.50
N GLN A 165 2.88 -29.31 -2.07
CA GLN A 165 4.24 -29.79 -2.29
C GLN A 165 5.04 -28.86 -3.22
N LEU A 166 4.43 -28.35 -4.28
CA LEU A 166 5.03 -27.39 -5.20
C LEU A 166 5.39 -26.08 -4.50
N TYR A 167 4.49 -25.57 -3.65
CA TYR A 167 4.76 -24.37 -2.85
C TYR A 167 5.93 -24.57 -1.88
N VAL A 168 5.97 -25.70 -1.18
CA VAL A 168 7.06 -26.01 -0.26
C VAL A 168 8.39 -26.14 -1.02
N LEU A 169 8.41 -26.84 -2.16
CA LEU A 169 9.63 -27.02 -2.96
C LEU A 169 10.13 -25.71 -3.59
N THR A 170 9.22 -24.86 -4.08
CA THR A 170 9.61 -23.58 -4.68
C THR A 170 10.02 -22.53 -3.66
N SER A 171 9.73 -22.73 -2.37
CA SER A 171 10.20 -21.85 -1.29
C SER A 171 11.65 -22.13 -0.87
N LEU A 172 12.23 -23.24 -1.33
CA LEU A 172 13.62 -23.57 -1.03
C LEU A 172 14.58 -22.78 -1.94
N PRO A 173 15.66 -22.19 -1.40
CA PRO A 173 16.65 -21.47 -2.20
C PRO A 173 17.23 -22.35 -3.31
N GLY A 174 17.19 -21.87 -4.56
CA GLY A 174 17.72 -22.58 -5.72
C GLY A 174 16.76 -23.56 -6.41
N ILE A 175 15.55 -23.77 -5.88
CA ILE A 175 14.54 -24.61 -6.52
C ILE A 175 13.47 -23.74 -7.17
N GLY A 176 13.63 -23.47 -8.46
CA GLY A 176 12.62 -22.76 -9.26
C GLY A 176 11.46 -23.69 -9.70
N PRO A 177 10.35 -23.12 -10.23
CA PRO A 177 9.17 -23.90 -10.66
C PRO A 177 9.46 -25.03 -11.64
N LYS A 178 10.50 -24.87 -12.49
CA LYS A 178 10.93 -25.91 -13.45
C LYS A 178 11.57 -27.13 -12.81
N PHE A 179 12.18 -26.98 -11.63
CA PHE A 179 12.77 -28.09 -10.89
C PHE A 179 11.77 -28.77 -9.96
N ALA A 180 10.82 -28.02 -9.44
CA ALA A 180 9.79 -28.55 -8.55
C ALA A 180 8.74 -29.41 -9.27
N THR A 181 8.64 -29.32 -10.61
CA THR A 181 7.69 -30.08 -11.44
C THR A 181 8.30 -31.32 -12.11
N ARG A 182 9.57 -31.63 -11.85
CA ARG A 182 10.24 -32.86 -12.28
C ARG A 182 10.13 -33.92 -11.21
#